data_efc1e748a0823c9fc170b87dc4a4b16a
#
_entry.id   efc1e748a0823c9fc170b87dc4a4b16a
#
_cell.length_a   1.000
_cell.length_b   1.000
_cell.length_c   1.000
_cell.angle_alpha   90.00
_cell.angle_beta   90.00
_cell.angle_gamma   90.00
#
_symmetry.space_group_name_H-M   'P 1'
#
loop_
_entity.id
_entity.type
_entity.pdbx_description
1 polymer ?
#
loop_
_entity_poly.entity_id
_entity_poly.type
_entity_poly.pdbx_seq_one_letter_code
_entity_poly.pdbx_strand_id
1 'polypeptide(L)'
;VADLDALEDWAGPLLRQIEPAGRAKLARTLAQQLRRGQQQRIKAQRNADGTQYTARRPHKLREKKGRVKAKAKMFQKLRTASYLKAQGDAKGLAVGFTGRIARIARVHQYGLRDRIAARGPTAQYEARELLGFTVEDQEALKDLVLTHLGL
;
A
#
# COMPACT_ATOMS: atom_id res chain seq x y z
N VAL A 1 2.02 8.55 0.68
CA VAL A 1 2.69 9.10 -0.35
C VAL A 1 3.92 9.87 0.06
N ALA A 2 3.92 10.66 1.15
CA ALA A 2 5.14 11.23 1.72
C ALA A 2 6.20 10.15 2.06
N ASP A 3 5.77 8.96 2.44
CA ASP A 3 6.66 7.84 2.76
C ASP A 3 7.25 7.16 1.51
N LEU A 4 6.60 7.30 0.35
CA LEU A 4 7.15 6.82 -0.92
C LEU A 4 8.17 7.81 -1.50
N ASP A 5 7.97 9.10 -1.29
CA ASP A 5 8.97 10.13 -1.63
C ASP A 5 10.26 9.90 -0.83
N ALA A 6 10.14 9.56 0.46
CA ALA A 6 11.30 9.19 1.29
C ALA A 6 12.04 7.95 0.77
N LEU A 7 11.33 6.99 0.18
CA LEU A 7 11.95 5.83 -0.47
C LEU A 7 12.74 6.24 -1.73
N GLU A 8 12.18 7.12 -2.56
CA GLU A 8 12.90 7.64 -3.74
C GLU A 8 14.18 8.38 -3.36
N ASP A 9 14.10 9.24 -2.35
CA ASP A 9 15.26 9.97 -1.84
C ASP A 9 16.35 9.04 -1.30
N TRP A 10 15.95 7.97 -0.64
CA TRP A 10 16.88 6.99 -0.09
C TRP A 10 17.48 6.08 -1.14
N ALA A 11 16.67 5.53 -2.04
CA ALA A 11 17.09 4.55 -3.04
C ALA A 11 17.70 5.20 -4.30
N GLY A 12 17.31 6.42 -4.63
CA GLY A 12 17.70 7.09 -5.87
C GLY A 12 19.22 7.16 -6.10
N PRO A 13 20.04 7.60 -5.13
CA PRO A 13 21.50 7.65 -5.28
C PRO A 13 22.13 6.29 -5.52
N LEU A 14 21.65 5.24 -4.86
CA LEU A 14 22.14 3.87 -5.01
C LEU A 14 21.80 3.31 -6.40
N LEU A 15 20.59 3.54 -6.88
CA LEU A 15 20.15 3.09 -8.20
C LEU A 15 20.94 3.72 -9.34
N ARG A 16 21.36 4.97 -9.19
CA ARG A 16 22.19 5.67 -10.19
C ARG A 16 23.60 5.08 -10.36
N GLN A 17 24.10 4.37 -9.36
CA GLN A 17 25.44 3.77 -9.37
C GLN A 17 25.50 2.40 -10.04
N ILE A 18 24.38 1.85 -10.50
CA ILE A 18 24.29 0.50 -11.06
C ILE A 18 23.96 0.59 -12.57
N GLU A 19 24.42 -0.40 -13.34
CA GLU A 19 24.07 -0.52 -14.76
C GLU A 19 22.55 -0.58 -14.99
N PRO A 20 22.02 -0.01 -16.10
CA PRO A 20 20.57 0.12 -16.31
C PRO A 20 19.79 -1.18 -16.19
N ALA A 21 20.29 -2.30 -16.74
CA ALA A 21 19.62 -3.60 -16.64
C ALA A 21 19.60 -4.12 -15.18
N GLY A 22 20.70 -3.96 -14.47
CA GLY A 22 20.81 -4.31 -13.04
C GLY A 22 19.90 -3.45 -12.19
N ARG A 23 19.85 -2.14 -12.47
CA ARG A 23 18.92 -1.21 -11.79
C ARG A 23 17.46 -1.62 -11.96
N ALA A 24 17.07 -1.96 -13.20
CA ALA A 24 15.70 -2.38 -13.47
C ALA A 24 15.33 -3.66 -12.72
N LYS A 25 16.24 -4.63 -12.67
CA LYS A 25 16.05 -5.87 -11.91
C LYS A 25 15.92 -5.58 -10.41
N LEU A 26 16.82 -4.78 -9.86
CA LEU A 26 16.80 -4.37 -8.45
C LEU A 26 15.50 -3.61 -8.14
N ALA A 27 15.11 -2.65 -8.96
CA ALA A 27 13.89 -1.87 -8.76
C ALA A 27 12.65 -2.77 -8.72
N ARG A 28 12.55 -3.76 -9.60
CA ARG A 28 11.44 -4.73 -9.56
C ARG A 28 11.45 -5.57 -8.29
N THR A 29 12.61 -6.02 -7.86
CA THR A 29 12.75 -6.80 -6.60
C THR A 29 12.34 -5.97 -5.39
N LEU A 30 12.80 -4.73 -5.30
CA LEU A 30 12.43 -3.80 -4.22
C LEU A 30 10.91 -3.49 -4.24
N ALA A 31 10.36 -3.25 -5.42
CA ALA A 31 8.92 -3.00 -5.57
C ALA A 31 8.07 -4.20 -5.10
N GLN A 32 8.48 -5.41 -5.45
CA GLN A 32 7.80 -6.64 -4.99
C GLN A 32 7.88 -6.79 -3.47
N GLN A 33 9.04 -6.54 -2.88
CA GLN A 33 9.22 -6.60 -1.44
C GLN A 33 8.36 -5.55 -0.73
N LEU A 34 8.37 -4.32 -1.22
CA LEU A 34 7.55 -3.24 -0.66
C LEU A 34 6.05 -3.55 -0.76
N ARG A 35 5.60 -4.11 -1.89
CA ARG A 35 4.22 -4.56 -2.04
C ARG A 35 3.85 -5.62 -1.00
N ARG A 36 4.71 -6.61 -0.79
CA ARG A 36 4.49 -7.65 0.24
C ARG A 36 4.35 -7.05 1.63
N GLY A 37 5.18 -6.07 1.95
CA GLY A 37 5.08 -5.32 3.21
C GLY A 37 3.72 -4.65 3.38
N GLN A 38 3.23 -3.96 2.33
CA GLN A 38 1.90 -3.36 2.34
C GLN A 38 0.80 -4.44 2.51
N GLN A 39 0.89 -5.53 1.76
CA GLN A 39 -0.08 -6.63 1.85
C GLN A 39 -0.16 -7.23 3.25
N GLN A 40 0.97 -7.47 3.89
CA GLN A 40 1.04 -8.01 5.25
C GLN A 40 0.47 -7.04 6.28
N ARG A 41 0.80 -5.76 6.16
CA ARG A 41 0.31 -4.72 7.07
C ARG A 41 -1.21 -4.53 6.94
N ILE A 42 -1.74 -4.49 5.72
CA ILE A 42 -3.19 -4.46 5.46
C ILE A 42 -3.87 -5.72 6.02
N LYS A 43 -3.28 -6.89 5.83
CA LYS A 43 -3.78 -8.15 6.40
C LYS A 43 -3.83 -8.10 7.93
N ALA A 44 -2.85 -7.48 8.55
CA ALA A 44 -2.79 -7.26 10.00
C ALA A 44 -3.71 -6.13 10.47
N GLN A 45 -4.38 -5.40 9.57
CA GLN A 45 -5.29 -4.28 9.87
C GLN A 45 -4.61 -3.14 10.63
N ARG A 46 -3.38 -2.80 10.23
CA ARG A 46 -2.55 -1.79 10.90
C ARG A 46 -2.16 -0.65 9.97
N ASN A 47 -2.09 0.55 10.55
CA ASN A 47 -1.47 1.71 9.94
C ASN A 47 0.06 1.56 9.92
N ALA A 48 0.75 2.43 9.18
CA ALA A 48 2.22 2.40 9.07
C ALA A 48 2.93 2.63 10.42
N ASP A 49 2.31 3.36 11.34
CA ASP A 49 2.81 3.58 12.71
C ASP A 49 2.58 2.40 13.67
N GLY A 50 1.97 1.31 13.19
CA GLY A 50 1.66 0.11 13.97
C GLY A 50 0.33 0.14 14.71
N THR A 51 -0.38 1.27 14.73
CA THR A 51 -1.72 1.35 15.32
C THR A 51 -2.73 0.55 14.51
N GLN A 52 -3.74 0.01 15.16
CA GLN A 52 -4.80 -0.73 14.47
C GLN A 52 -5.70 0.21 13.67
N TYR A 53 -6.22 -0.27 12.54
CA TYR A 53 -7.24 0.45 11.80
C TYR A 53 -8.46 0.70 12.67
N THR A 54 -9.02 1.90 12.57
CA THR A 54 -10.31 2.22 13.18
C THR A 54 -11.37 1.24 12.66
N ALA A 55 -12.15 0.65 13.57
CA ALA A 55 -13.19 -0.31 13.23
C ALA A 55 -14.24 0.28 12.28
N ARG A 56 -14.89 -0.59 11.51
CA ARG A 56 -16.02 -0.18 10.68
C ARG A 56 -17.17 0.37 11.54
N ARG A 57 -17.83 1.38 11.04
CA ARG A 57 -19.09 1.85 11.63
C ARG A 57 -20.17 0.76 11.44
N PRO A 58 -20.99 0.48 12.47
CA PRO A 58 -22.14 -0.42 12.33
C PRO A 58 -23.09 0.11 11.24
N HIS A 59 -23.52 -0.76 10.33
CA HIS A 59 -24.49 -0.39 9.29
C HIS A 59 -25.63 -1.38 9.26
N LYS A 60 -26.78 -0.98 9.79
CA LYS A 60 -28.00 -1.82 9.96
C LYS A 60 -28.50 -2.51 8.68
N LEU A 61 -28.28 -1.88 7.52
CA LEU A 61 -28.73 -2.43 6.23
C LEU A 61 -27.87 -3.56 5.68
N ARG A 62 -26.63 -3.66 6.11
CA ARG A 62 -25.71 -4.72 5.67
C ARG A 62 -25.82 -6.00 6.48
N GLU A 63 -26.31 -5.90 7.71
CA GLU A 63 -26.51 -7.05 8.59
C GLU A 63 -27.60 -7.99 8.11
N LYS A 64 -28.67 -7.47 7.48
CA LYS A 64 -29.80 -8.27 6.98
C LYS A 64 -29.48 -9.19 5.80
N LYS A 65 -28.36 -8.98 5.09
CA LYS A 65 -28.02 -9.77 3.89
C LYS A 65 -26.70 -10.55 3.99
N GLY A 66 -26.07 -10.62 5.14
CA GLY A 66 -24.87 -11.45 5.37
C GLY A 66 -23.65 -11.08 4.53
N ARG A 67 -23.66 -9.93 3.83
CA ARG A 67 -22.61 -9.57 2.85
C ARG A 67 -21.31 -9.11 3.46
N VAL A 68 -21.31 -8.48 4.62
CA VAL A 68 -20.10 -8.09 5.34
C VAL A 68 -20.34 -8.24 6.84
N LYS A 69 -19.74 -9.23 7.43
CA LYS A 69 -19.72 -9.37 8.89
C LYS A 69 -18.93 -8.21 9.51
N ALA A 70 -19.43 -7.62 10.60
CA ALA A 70 -18.76 -6.52 11.30
C ALA A 70 -17.30 -6.82 11.68
N LYS A 71 -17.00 -8.10 11.92
CA LYS A 71 -15.66 -8.61 12.25
C LYS A 71 -14.80 -8.97 11.04
N ALA A 72 -15.32 -8.86 9.80
CA ALA A 72 -14.53 -9.20 8.62
C ALA A 72 -13.39 -8.19 8.45
N LYS A 73 -12.21 -8.69 8.11
CA LYS A 73 -11.05 -7.84 7.84
C LYS A 73 -11.30 -6.92 6.65
N MET A 74 -10.89 -5.67 6.77
CA MET A 74 -11.05 -4.65 5.72
C MET A 74 -9.98 -4.82 4.64
N PHE A 75 -10.35 -4.41 3.41
CA PHE A 75 -9.42 -4.30 2.27
C PHE A 75 -8.82 -5.61 1.76
N GLN A 76 -9.49 -6.74 2.00
CA GLN A 76 -8.98 -8.06 1.58
C GLN A 76 -8.78 -8.17 0.07
N LYS A 77 -9.66 -7.57 -0.73
CA LYS A 77 -9.51 -7.52 -2.19
C LYS A 77 -8.46 -6.49 -2.62
N LEU A 78 -8.44 -5.32 -1.98
CA LEU A 78 -7.51 -4.24 -2.34
C LEU A 78 -6.05 -4.64 -2.18
N ARG A 79 -5.71 -5.46 -1.20
CA ARG A 79 -4.34 -5.92 -0.98
C ARG A 79 -3.84 -6.93 -2.00
N THR A 80 -4.71 -7.48 -2.85
CA THR A 80 -4.31 -8.49 -3.84
C THR A 80 -3.51 -7.89 -4.98
N ALA A 81 -2.72 -8.72 -5.66
CA ALA A 81 -1.91 -8.29 -6.82
C ALA A 81 -2.74 -7.76 -8.00
N SER A 82 -4.05 -8.07 -8.02
CA SER A 82 -4.96 -7.50 -9.02
C SER A 82 -5.14 -6.00 -8.87
N TYR A 83 -5.06 -5.48 -7.66
CA TYR A 83 -5.31 -4.06 -7.34
C TYR A 83 -4.08 -3.32 -6.81
N LEU A 84 -3.29 -3.97 -5.96
CA LEU A 84 -2.05 -3.41 -5.45
C LEU A 84 -0.90 -3.80 -6.37
N LYS A 85 -0.43 -2.85 -7.17
CA LYS A 85 0.57 -3.05 -8.21
C LYS A 85 1.96 -2.68 -7.73
N ALA A 86 2.95 -3.40 -8.22
CA ALA A 86 4.35 -3.10 -8.04
C ALA A 86 5.03 -3.02 -9.40
N GLN A 87 5.77 -1.97 -9.65
CA GLN A 87 6.49 -1.71 -10.90
C GLN A 87 7.90 -1.24 -10.61
N GLY A 88 8.83 -1.58 -11.49
CA GLY A 88 10.20 -1.10 -11.41
C GLY A 88 10.88 -1.13 -12.76
N ASP A 89 11.68 -0.12 -13.02
CA ASP A 89 12.51 0.03 -14.21
C ASP A 89 13.87 0.65 -13.85
N ALA A 90 14.67 0.98 -14.86
CA ALA A 90 15.98 1.59 -14.64
C ALA A 90 15.94 2.97 -13.99
N LYS A 91 14.79 3.62 -13.98
CA LYS A 91 14.60 4.98 -13.42
C LYS A 91 14.08 4.97 -11.99
N GLY A 92 13.36 3.93 -11.59
CA GLY A 92 12.80 3.85 -10.25
C GLY A 92 11.79 2.73 -10.08
N LEU A 93 11.05 2.82 -8.97
CA LEU A 93 10.01 1.85 -8.62
C LEU A 93 8.75 2.56 -8.13
N ALA A 94 7.63 1.86 -8.20
CA ALA A 94 6.36 2.32 -7.67
C ALA A 94 5.55 1.15 -7.13
N VAL A 95 4.85 1.40 -6.03
CA VAL A 95 3.84 0.51 -5.47
C VAL A 95 2.58 1.31 -5.22
N GLY A 96 1.45 0.84 -5.69
CA GLY A 96 0.21 1.58 -5.52
C GLY A 96 -0.99 0.94 -6.20
N PHE A 97 -2.08 1.67 -6.15
CA PHE A 97 -3.36 1.30 -6.74
C PHE A 97 -3.58 2.04 -8.04
N THR A 98 -4.23 1.40 -9.00
CA THR A 98 -4.49 1.98 -10.32
C THR A 98 -5.99 1.96 -10.66
N GLY A 99 -6.39 2.79 -11.65
CA GLY A 99 -7.75 2.84 -12.15
C GLY A 99 -8.77 3.30 -11.11
N ARG A 100 -9.96 2.74 -11.18
CA ARG A 100 -11.06 3.09 -10.26
C ARG A 100 -10.75 2.79 -8.80
N ILE A 101 -9.93 1.78 -8.57
CA ILE A 101 -9.52 1.36 -7.21
C ILE A 101 -8.63 2.40 -6.55
N ALA A 102 -7.81 3.13 -7.31
CA ALA A 102 -6.98 4.21 -6.78
C ALA A 102 -7.80 5.28 -6.05
N ARG A 103 -8.97 5.62 -6.59
CA ARG A 103 -9.88 6.57 -5.92
C ARG A 103 -10.36 6.04 -4.58
N ILE A 104 -10.80 4.79 -4.53
CA ILE A 104 -11.28 4.15 -3.29
C ILE A 104 -10.15 4.08 -2.26
N ALA A 105 -8.97 3.64 -2.70
CA ALA A 105 -7.78 3.56 -1.84
C ALA A 105 -7.41 4.93 -1.26
N ARG A 106 -7.47 5.98 -2.07
CA ARG A 106 -7.19 7.36 -1.63
C ARG A 106 -8.16 7.85 -0.56
N VAL A 107 -9.45 7.55 -0.71
CA VAL A 107 -10.48 7.92 0.28
C VAL A 107 -10.15 7.32 1.65
N HIS A 108 -9.74 6.06 1.67
CA HIS A 108 -9.35 5.39 2.92
C HIS A 108 -7.99 5.83 3.43
N GLN A 109 -7.01 6.03 2.54
CA GLN A 109 -5.67 6.48 2.91
C GLN A 109 -5.70 7.78 3.70
N TYR A 110 -6.51 8.74 3.28
CA TYR A 110 -6.54 10.09 3.83
C TYR A 110 -7.80 10.40 4.66
N GLY A 111 -8.71 9.44 4.79
CA GLY A 111 -9.95 9.68 5.53
C GLY A 111 -10.81 10.75 4.88
N LEU A 112 -11.12 10.60 3.60
CA LEU A 112 -11.85 11.60 2.83
C LEU A 112 -13.36 11.35 2.87
N ARG A 113 -14.11 12.35 2.43
CA ARG A 113 -15.56 12.23 2.22
C ARG A 113 -15.82 11.63 0.84
N ASP A 114 -16.64 10.60 0.76
CA ASP A 114 -17.09 9.99 -0.48
C ASP A 114 -18.48 9.38 -0.36
N ARG A 115 -19.08 9.04 -1.50
CA ARG A 115 -20.38 8.37 -1.53
C ARG A 115 -20.27 6.92 -1.07
N ILE A 116 -21.24 6.48 -0.27
CA ILE A 116 -21.32 5.09 0.20
C ILE A 116 -21.68 4.14 -0.96
N ALA A 117 -22.47 4.62 -1.91
CA ALA A 117 -22.89 3.92 -3.12
C ALA A 117 -23.10 4.93 -4.26
N ALA A 118 -23.20 4.44 -5.51
CA ALA A 118 -23.27 5.28 -6.71
C ALA A 118 -24.39 6.36 -6.66
N ARG A 119 -25.49 6.10 -5.96
CA ARG A 119 -26.60 7.04 -5.74
C ARG A 119 -26.92 7.26 -4.26
N GLY A 120 -26.01 6.89 -3.39
CA GLY A 120 -26.19 6.97 -1.94
C GLY A 120 -25.73 8.29 -1.33
N PRO A 121 -25.96 8.47 -0.02
CA PRO A 121 -25.45 9.61 0.72
C PRO A 121 -23.92 9.60 0.79
N THR A 122 -23.33 10.76 1.06
CA THR A 122 -21.91 10.89 1.36
C THR A 122 -21.62 10.56 2.83
N ALA A 123 -20.45 10.03 3.09
CA ALA A 123 -19.93 9.79 4.44
C ALA A 123 -18.49 10.26 4.56
N GLN A 124 -18.13 10.71 5.73
CA GLN A 124 -16.75 10.95 6.11
C GLN A 124 -16.12 9.62 6.54
N TYR A 125 -15.09 9.18 5.82
CA TYR A 125 -14.37 7.95 6.14
C TYR A 125 -13.27 8.22 7.16
N GLU A 126 -12.97 7.22 7.98
CA GLU A 126 -11.79 7.25 8.84
C GLU A 126 -10.54 7.01 8.01
N ALA A 127 -9.46 7.69 8.37
CA ALA A 127 -8.15 7.42 7.76
C ALA A 127 -7.65 6.04 8.16
N ARG A 128 -7.33 5.23 7.14
CA ARG A 128 -6.70 3.91 7.30
C ARG A 128 -5.63 3.80 6.24
N GLU A 129 -4.39 3.84 6.66
CA GLU A 129 -3.26 3.86 5.74
C GLU A 129 -3.08 2.51 5.04
N LEU A 130 -3.32 2.49 3.74
CA LEU A 130 -3.10 1.33 2.88
C LEU A 130 -1.66 1.28 2.37
N LEU A 131 -1.07 2.44 2.14
CA LEU A 131 0.32 2.60 1.72
C LEU A 131 1.10 3.33 2.81
N GLY A 132 2.28 2.83 3.12
CA GLY A 132 3.20 3.45 4.06
C GLY A 132 4.60 2.86 3.89
N PHE A 133 5.58 3.49 4.51
CA PHE A 133 6.97 3.06 4.46
C PHE A 133 7.50 2.95 5.90
N THR A 134 7.41 1.76 6.45
CA THR A 134 7.79 1.48 7.84
C THR A 134 9.29 1.28 8.00
N VAL A 135 9.78 1.27 9.24
CA VAL A 135 11.18 0.94 9.54
C VAL A 135 11.51 -0.47 9.08
N GLU A 136 10.59 -1.41 9.27
CA GLU A 136 10.73 -2.80 8.81
C GLU A 136 10.83 -2.88 7.28
N ASP A 137 10.04 -2.09 6.56
CA ASP A 137 10.14 -1.98 5.10
C ASP A 137 11.51 -1.44 4.68
N GLN A 138 12.01 -0.39 5.35
CA GLN A 138 13.33 0.19 5.08
C GLN A 138 14.45 -0.83 5.28
N GLU A 139 14.44 -1.54 6.38
CA GLU A 139 15.46 -2.56 6.68
C GLU A 139 15.42 -3.70 5.66
N ALA A 140 14.24 -4.19 5.31
CA ALA A 140 14.08 -5.24 4.30
C ALA A 140 14.60 -4.80 2.92
N LEU A 141 14.30 -3.57 2.50
CA LEU A 141 14.79 -3.04 1.23
C LEU A 141 16.30 -2.81 1.25
N LYS A 142 16.84 -2.32 2.36
CA LYS A 142 18.28 -2.14 2.54
C LYS A 142 19.03 -3.46 2.42
N ASP A 143 18.54 -4.52 3.06
CA ASP A 143 19.13 -5.85 2.96
C ASP A 143 19.13 -6.38 1.52
N LEU A 144 18.03 -6.16 0.78
CA LEU A 144 17.96 -6.52 -0.63
C LEU A 144 18.95 -5.75 -1.51
N VAL A 145 19.12 -4.46 -1.26
CA VAL A 145 20.12 -3.63 -1.97
C VAL A 145 21.53 -4.15 -1.70
N LEU A 146 21.86 -4.40 -0.44
CA LEU A 146 23.16 -4.93 -0.05
C LEU A 146 23.44 -6.30 -0.69
N THR A 147 22.47 -7.19 -0.66
CA THR A 147 22.55 -8.50 -1.31
C THR A 147 22.78 -8.38 -2.82
N HIS A 148 22.04 -7.47 -3.48
CA HIS A 148 22.19 -7.21 -4.92
C HIS A 148 23.58 -6.69 -5.29
N LEU A 149 24.17 -5.87 -4.41
CA LEU A 149 25.53 -5.33 -4.57
C LEU A 149 26.63 -6.33 -4.17
N GLY A 150 26.26 -7.51 -3.66
CA GLY A 150 27.21 -8.53 -3.21
C GLY A 150 27.88 -8.22 -1.86
N LEU A 151 27.25 -7.40 -1.06
CA LEU A 151 27.75 -6.99 0.26
C LEU A 151 27.09 -7.75 1.41
#